data_9da8a441497c2e1ca055d9fcd1a0d140
#
_entry.id   9da8a441497c2e1ca055d9fcd1a0d140
#
_cell.length_a   1.000
_cell.length_b   1.000
_cell.length_c   1.000
_cell.angle_alpha   90.00
_cell.angle_beta   90.00
_cell.angle_gamma   90.00
#
_symmetry.space_group_name_H-M   'P 1'
#
loop_
_entity.id
_entity.type
_entity.pdbx_description
1 polymer ?
#
loop_
_entity_poly.entity_id
_entity_poly.type
_entity_poly.pdbx_seq_one_letter_code
_entity_poly.pdbx_strand_id
1 'polypeptide(L)'
;MNFCLPRRGLVRFNLSVTAPAEIPGLSSAELQQLVLKLLSENAEQKRAIVELREEIARLKGLKGRPDIKPSGMEQGTTPKPRHKRAGRRGRGKVTPRVSVEETLLPVEVPPGSRFKGYEDFVVQDVVLRVRAIRYRRERWVTPDGRTVIAPLPPGVTGHFGPELHRFVLAQYHQGQVTVPRLVEQLRTIGVAISKRQVMRLLIAGQDEFLAEAQEVLRAGLQTASWITVDDTGARHKATNGFCTQIGNESFAWFGTTNSKSRLNFLALLRAGHTDYVINDAALSYMRERALSEPVIARLAAHTDKQFADLAAWQAHLEQLGITQLTVTPNPMQIATEGALWGSIQGHGFLPEGVIVSDDAGQSLSANMRCAGSMRRGSYTSLTPSPTTSVPPSSLCAR
;
A
#
# COMPACT_ATOMS: atom_id res chain seq x y z
N MET A 1 -4.54 23.57 36.10
CA MET A 1 -4.91 24.64 35.15
C MET A 1 -5.64 24.00 34.00
N ASN A 2 -6.97 24.16 34.00
CA ASN A 2 -7.85 23.58 32.97
C ASN A 2 -7.91 24.53 31.79
N PHE A 3 -7.39 24.12 30.63
CA PHE A 3 -7.63 24.79 29.37
C PHE A 3 -8.85 24.19 28.68
N CYS A 4 -9.93 24.95 28.69
CA CYS A 4 -11.19 24.68 28.00
C CYS A 4 -11.04 25.11 26.54
N LEU A 5 -11.10 24.15 25.59
CA LEU A 5 -11.18 24.43 24.16
C LEU A 5 -12.64 24.69 23.75
N PRO A 6 -12.94 25.66 22.88
CA PRO A 6 -14.30 25.96 22.47
C PRO A 6 -14.83 24.87 21.55
N ARG A 7 -15.95 24.28 21.94
CA ARG A 7 -16.77 23.39 21.11
C ARG A 7 -17.33 24.18 19.92
N ARG A 8 -16.97 23.79 18.70
CA ARG A 8 -17.66 24.22 17.48
C ARG A 8 -19.12 23.82 17.59
N GLY A 9 -20.00 24.83 17.57
CA GLY A 9 -21.42 24.66 17.67
C GLY A 9 -21.97 23.79 16.53
N LEU A 10 -22.54 22.66 16.91
CA LEU A 10 -23.52 21.96 16.09
C LEU A 10 -24.77 22.87 16.06
N VAL A 11 -25.05 23.46 14.90
CA VAL A 11 -26.34 24.06 14.63
C VAL A 11 -27.37 22.94 14.65
N ARG A 12 -27.96 22.71 15.81
CA ARG A 12 -29.17 21.90 15.92
C ARG A 12 -30.31 22.72 15.30
N PHE A 13 -30.75 22.35 14.12
CA PHE A 13 -32.09 22.74 13.66
C PHE A 13 -33.08 22.03 14.58
N ASN A 14 -33.60 22.75 15.55
CA ASN A 14 -34.81 22.37 16.25
C ASN A 14 -35.97 22.52 15.26
N LEU A 15 -36.27 21.49 14.52
CA LEU A 15 -37.61 21.30 13.95
C LEU A 15 -38.48 20.93 15.15
N SER A 16 -39.10 21.96 15.77
CA SER A 16 -40.25 21.75 16.63
C SER A 16 -41.39 21.26 15.75
N VAL A 17 -41.47 19.94 15.60
CA VAL A 17 -42.70 19.32 15.12
C VAL A 17 -43.69 19.47 16.28
N THR A 18 -44.50 20.52 16.24
CA THR A 18 -45.72 20.62 17.06
C THR A 18 -46.57 19.42 16.68
N ALA A 19 -46.72 18.47 17.59
CA ALA A 19 -47.69 17.39 17.43
C ALA A 19 -49.05 18.01 17.17
N PRO A 20 -49.78 17.66 16.10
CA PRO A 20 -51.12 18.16 15.86
C PRO A 20 -52.00 17.70 17.00
N ALA A 21 -52.74 18.67 17.56
CA ALA A 21 -53.80 18.38 18.50
C ALA A 21 -54.81 17.41 17.84
N GLU A 22 -55.16 16.37 18.60
CA GLU A 22 -56.21 15.37 18.36
C GLU A 22 -56.63 15.18 16.89
N ILE A 23 -56.15 14.08 16.28
CA ILE A 23 -56.63 13.65 14.98
C ILE A 23 -58.07 13.18 15.16
N PRO A 24 -59.09 13.84 14.57
CA PRO A 24 -60.47 13.33 14.57
C PRO A 24 -60.44 11.92 13.96
N GLY A 25 -61.25 11.01 14.49
CA GLY A 25 -61.29 9.61 14.01
C GLY A 25 -61.65 9.55 12.52
N LEU A 26 -60.58 9.52 11.68
CA LEU A 26 -60.71 9.36 10.24
C LEU A 26 -61.15 7.91 9.94
N SER A 27 -62.09 7.77 9.02
CA SER A 27 -62.47 6.46 8.52
C SER A 27 -61.28 5.81 7.78
N SER A 28 -61.28 4.49 7.66
CA SER A 28 -60.22 3.74 6.94
C SER A 28 -60.05 4.23 5.49
N ALA A 29 -61.10 4.66 4.84
CA ALA A 29 -61.03 5.21 3.47
C ALA A 29 -60.34 6.57 3.41
N GLU A 30 -60.61 7.46 4.38
CA GLU A 30 -59.97 8.78 4.49
C GLU A 30 -58.49 8.64 4.82
N LEU A 31 -58.11 7.69 5.67
CA LEU A 31 -56.70 7.38 5.97
C LEU A 31 -56.00 6.89 4.72
N GLN A 32 -56.58 6.01 3.93
CA GLN A 32 -56.01 5.57 2.67
C GLN A 32 -55.79 6.70 1.68
N GLN A 33 -56.79 7.59 1.52
CA GLN A 33 -56.66 8.77 0.66
C GLN A 33 -55.55 9.71 1.14
N LEU A 34 -55.47 9.95 2.45
CA LEU A 34 -54.39 10.78 3.04
C LEU A 34 -53.00 10.17 2.81
N VAL A 35 -52.84 8.84 3.00
CA VAL A 35 -51.57 8.16 2.72
C VAL A 35 -51.20 8.25 1.25
N LEU A 36 -52.12 8.05 0.33
CA LEU A 36 -51.90 8.20 -1.12
C LEU A 36 -51.49 9.63 -1.47
N LYS A 37 -52.14 10.61 -0.89
CA LYS A 37 -51.80 12.02 -1.08
C LYS A 37 -50.41 12.34 -0.56
N LEU A 38 -50.05 11.90 0.66
CA LEU A 38 -48.72 12.09 1.24
C LEU A 38 -47.63 11.38 0.45
N LEU A 39 -47.91 10.20 -0.12
CA LEU A 39 -46.99 9.50 -0.97
C LEU A 39 -46.73 10.24 -2.31
N SER A 40 -47.80 10.83 -2.91
CA SER A 40 -47.65 11.66 -4.12
C SER A 40 -46.83 12.92 -3.85
N GLU A 41 -47.16 13.65 -2.77
CA GLU A 41 -46.42 14.84 -2.34
C GLU A 41 -44.94 14.51 -2.04
N ASN A 42 -44.68 13.40 -1.36
CA ASN A 42 -43.29 12.95 -1.08
C ASN A 42 -42.53 12.60 -2.38
N ALA A 43 -43.22 12.03 -3.36
CA ALA A 43 -42.61 11.74 -4.67
C ALA A 43 -42.29 13.04 -5.44
N GLU A 44 -43.15 14.02 -5.40
CA GLU A 44 -42.92 15.34 -6.01
C GLU A 44 -41.78 16.10 -5.32
N GLN A 45 -41.76 16.12 -3.99
CA GLN A 45 -40.67 16.72 -3.23
C GLN A 45 -39.32 16.05 -3.55
N LYS A 46 -39.28 14.73 -3.66
CA LYS A 46 -38.05 14.01 -4.06
C LYS A 46 -37.58 14.42 -5.45
N ARG A 47 -38.48 14.60 -6.42
CA ARG A 47 -38.11 15.06 -7.77
C ARG A 47 -37.56 16.49 -7.71
N ALA A 48 -38.24 17.42 -7.01
CA ALA A 48 -37.76 18.78 -6.83
C ALA A 48 -36.38 18.86 -6.15
N ILE A 49 -36.13 18.02 -5.15
CA ILE A 49 -34.81 17.93 -4.49
C ILE A 49 -33.73 17.45 -5.48
N VAL A 50 -34.03 16.50 -6.37
CA VAL A 50 -33.06 16.04 -7.38
C VAL A 50 -32.76 17.16 -8.36
N GLU A 51 -33.78 17.85 -8.90
CA GLU A 51 -33.63 18.97 -9.83
C GLU A 51 -32.80 20.09 -9.21
N LEU A 52 -33.12 20.50 -7.97
CA LEU A 52 -32.38 21.53 -7.25
C LEU A 52 -30.89 21.11 -7.01
N ARG A 53 -30.63 19.85 -6.72
CA ARG A 53 -29.25 19.36 -6.58
C ARG A 53 -28.47 19.38 -7.89
N GLU A 54 -29.11 19.05 -8.99
CA GLU A 54 -28.52 19.15 -10.33
C GLU A 54 -28.23 20.59 -10.71
N GLU A 55 -29.15 21.49 -10.43
CA GLU A 55 -28.96 22.92 -10.66
C GLU A 55 -27.83 23.51 -9.80
N ILE A 56 -27.78 23.16 -8.52
CA ILE A 56 -26.66 23.54 -7.64
C ILE A 56 -25.32 22.98 -8.16
N ALA A 57 -25.31 21.75 -8.65
CA ALA A 57 -24.11 21.17 -9.25
C ALA A 57 -23.67 21.91 -10.51
N ARG A 58 -24.64 22.31 -11.36
CA ARG A 58 -24.40 23.11 -12.56
C ARG A 58 -23.86 24.50 -12.22
N LEU A 59 -24.46 25.18 -11.27
CA LEU A 59 -24.06 26.53 -10.81
C LEU A 59 -22.67 26.52 -10.13
N LYS A 60 -22.33 25.44 -9.44
CA LYS A 60 -20.99 25.26 -8.82
C LYS A 60 -19.93 24.73 -9.79
N GLY A 61 -20.25 24.50 -11.06
CA GLY A 61 -19.33 23.90 -12.04
C GLY A 61 -18.92 22.47 -11.67
N LEU A 62 -19.64 21.80 -10.78
CA LEU A 62 -19.38 20.40 -10.43
C LEU A 62 -19.85 19.50 -11.57
N LYS A 63 -19.07 18.48 -11.90
CA LYS A 63 -19.54 17.42 -12.82
C LYS A 63 -20.77 16.75 -12.20
N GLY A 64 -21.81 16.56 -13.00
CA GLY A 64 -22.99 15.81 -12.61
C GLY A 64 -22.63 14.44 -12.01
N ARG A 65 -23.63 13.76 -11.42
CA ARG A 65 -23.46 12.44 -10.81
C ARG A 65 -22.65 11.52 -11.74
N PRO A 66 -21.55 10.92 -11.27
CA PRO A 66 -20.78 10.03 -12.11
C PRO A 66 -21.68 8.87 -12.59
N ASP A 67 -21.61 8.59 -13.88
CA ASP A 67 -22.26 7.42 -14.46
C ASP A 67 -21.52 6.17 -13.95
N ILE A 68 -22.06 5.61 -12.87
CA ILE A 68 -21.47 4.41 -12.24
C ILE A 68 -21.89 3.23 -13.12
N LYS A 69 -20.95 2.75 -13.92
CA LYS A 69 -21.15 1.52 -14.69
C LYS A 69 -21.51 0.38 -13.74
N PRO A 70 -22.50 -0.47 -14.11
CA PRO A 70 -22.83 -1.65 -13.33
C PRO A 70 -21.58 -2.48 -13.02
N SER A 71 -21.51 -3.02 -11.79
CA SER A 71 -20.40 -3.89 -11.37
C SER A 71 -20.17 -5.01 -12.37
N GLY A 72 -18.91 -5.27 -12.76
CA GLY A 72 -18.58 -6.39 -13.64
C GLY A 72 -19.01 -7.77 -13.09
N MET A 73 -19.31 -7.84 -11.81
CA MET A 73 -19.83 -9.03 -11.13
C MET A 73 -21.28 -9.35 -11.59
N GLU A 74 -22.12 -8.36 -11.84
CA GLU A 74 -23.49 -8.57 -12.38
C GLU A 74 -23.45 -9.10 -13.81
N GLN A 75 -22.46 -8.69 -14.61
CA GLN A 75 -22.26 -9.21 -15.96
C GLN A 75 -21.79 -10.67 -15.97
N GLY A 76 -21.12 -11.11 -14.90
CA GLY A 76 -20.68 -12.49 -14.73
C GLY A 76 -21.81 -13.46 -14.40
N THR A 77 -22.88 -12.99 -13.76
CA THR A 77 -24.03 -13.79 -13.33
C THR A 77 -25.17 -13.86 -14.38
N THR A 78 -25.23 -12.89 -15.30
CA THR A 78 -26.24 -12.91 -16.37
C THR A 78 -25.86 -13.95 -17.43
N PRO A 79 -26.69 -14.96 -17.69
CA PRO A 79 -26.40 -15.94 -18.71
C PRO A 79 -26.38 -15.28 -20.10
N LYS A 80 -25.18 -15.23 -20.70
CA LYS A 80 -25.03 -14.71 -22.07
C LYS A 80 -25.85 -15.56 -23.04
N PRO A 81 -26.63 -14.97 -23.97
CA PRO A 81 -27.35 -15.74 -24.99
C PRO A 81 -26.35 -16.63 -25.72
N ARG A 82 -26.68 -17.93 -25.79
CA ARG A 82 -25.86 -18.93 -26.48
C ARG A 82 -25.87 -18.64 -27.97
N HIS A 83 -24.97 -17.81 -28.48
CA HIS A 83 -24.63 -17.85 -29.89
C HIS A 83 -24.00 -19.22 -30.20
N LYS A 84 -24.54 -19.94 -31.18
CA LYS A 84 -23.94 -21.17 -31.71
C LYS A 84 -22.53 -20.82 -32.21
N ARG A 85 -21.52 -21.09 -31.38
CA ARG A 85 -20.12 -20.94 -31.77
C ARG A 85 -19.74 -22.13 -32.63
N ALA A 86 -19.35 -21.85 -33.87
CA ALA A 86 -18.60 -22.79 -34.69
C ALA A 86 -17.33 -23.21 -33.96
N GLY A 87 -17.11 -24.53 -33.80
CA GLY A 87 -15.83 -25.10 -33.35
C GLY A 87 -15.43 -24.76 -31.91
N ARG A 88 -15.77 -25.60 -30.95
CA ARG A 88 -15.18 -25.64 -29.63
C ARG A 88 -13.67 -25.86 -29.80
N ARG A 89 -12.83 -24.80 -29.74
CA ARG A 89 -11.42 -24.99 -29.41
C ARG A 89 -11.40 -25.68 -28.05
N GLY A 90 -10.87 -26.91 -28.00
CA GLY A 90 -10.74 -27.66 -26.76
C GLY A 90 -10.06 -26.76 -25.72
N ARG A 91 -10.65 -26.64 -24.52
CA ARG A 91 -9.94 -26.02 -23.38
C ARG A 91 -8.64 -26.79 -23.25
N GLY A 92 -7.51 -26.12 -23.44
CA GLY A 92 -6.20 -26.71 -23.21
C GLY A 92 -6.21 -27.38 -21.83
N LYS A 93 -5.70 -28.60 -21.71
CA LYS A 93 -5.57 -29.29 -20.42
C LYS A 93 -4.73 -28.38 -19.51
N VAL A 94 -5.34 -27.88 -18.43
CA VAL A 94 -4.62 -27.13 -17.41
C VAL A 94 -3.91 -28.16 -16.54
N THR A 95 -2.58 -28.19 -16.63
CA THR A 95 -1.76 -29.04 -15.76
C THR A 95 -1.71 -28.45 -14.36
N PRO A 96 -2.08 -29.19 -13.30
CA PRO A 96 -1.92 -28.73 -11.93
C PRO A 96 -0.45 -28.39 -11.62
N ARG A 97 -0.21 -27.35 -10.85
CA ARG A 97 1.13 -26.98 -10.37
C ARG A 97 1.51 -27.68 -9.05
N VAL A 98 0.64 -28.57 -8.58
CA VAL A 98 0.83 -29.38 -7.37
C VAL A 98 1.09 -30.82 -7.73
N SER A 99 1.67 -31.61 -6.82
CA SER A 99 1.80 -33.06 -6.98
C SER A 99 0.42 -33.68 -7.11
N VAL A 100 0.26 -34.53 -8.11
CA VAL A 100 -0.99 -35.27 -8.34
C VAL A 100 -0.86 -36.64 -7.67
N GLU A 101 -1.81 -36.96 -6.80
CA GLU A 101 -1.97 -38.30 -6.24
C GLU A 101 -2.87 -39.10 -7.19
N GLU A 102 -2.39 -40.28 -7.63
CA GLU A 102 -3.11 -41.12 -8.55
C GLU A 102 -3.90 -42.20 -7.81
N THR A 103 -5.18 -42.28 -8.08
CA THR A 103 -6.05 -43.36 -7.58
C THR A 103 -6.66 -44.08 -8.75
N LEU A 104 -6.38 -45.39 -8.87
CA LEU A 104 -6.95 -46.26 -9.89
C LEU A 104 -8.35 -46.70 -9.46
N LEU A 105 -9.32 -46.45 -10.32
CA LEU A 105 -10.72 -46.89 -10.12
C LEU A 105 -10.98 -48.10 -11.02
N PRO A 106 -11.06 -49.34 -10.47
CA PRO A 106 -11.42 -50.51 -11.25
C PRO A 106 -12.89 -50.49 -11.58
N VAL A 107 -13.24 -51.10 -12.72
CA VAL A 107 -14.62 -51.35 -13.14
C VAL A 107 -14.82 -52.84 -13.41
N GLU A 108 -15.93 -53.38 -12.97
CA GLU A 108 -16.31 -54.75 -13.31
C GLU A 108 -16.77 -54.82 -14.78
N VAL A 109 -16.14 -55.73 -15.53
CA VAL A 109 -16.39 -55.88 -16.95
C VAL A 109 -16.79 -57.33 -17.30
N PRO A 110 -17.64 -57.56 -18.30
CA PRO A 110 -18.00 -58.92 -18.77
C PRO A 110 -16.74 -59.71 -19.22
N PRO A 111 -16.78 -61.04 -19.10
CA PRO A 111 -15.67 -61.89 -19.60
C PRO A 111 -15.39 -61.64 -21.08
N GLY A 112 -14.09 -61.57 -21.45
CA GLY A 112 -13.66 -61.30 -22.82
C GLY A 112 -13.51 -59.81 -23.16
N SER A 113 -13.77 -58.89 -22.23
CA SER A 113 -13.53 -57.45 -22.43
C SER A 113 -12.07 -57.15 -22.59
N ARG A 114 -11.73 -56.20 -23.49
CA ARG A 114 -10.33 -55.78 -23.75
C ARG A 114 -10.05 -54.44 -23.11
N PHE A 115 -9.01 -54.36 -22.24
CA PHE A 115 -8.53 -53.12 -21.65
C PHE A 115 -7.97 -52.17 -22.72
N LYS A 116 -8.38 -50.89 -22.72
CA LYS A 116 -7.95 -49.86 -23.68
C LYS A 116 -7.21 -48.66 -23.03
N GLY A 117 -6.86 -48.79 -21.78
CA GLY A 117 -6.17 -47.71 -21.03
C GLY A 117 -7.12 -46.99 -20.06
N TYR A 118 -6.64 -45.89 -19.55
CA TYR A 118 -7.33 -45.08 -18.56
C TYR A 118 -7.82 -43.78 -19.18
N GLU A 119 -8.93 -43.26 -18.67
CA GLU A 119 -9.42 -41.91 -18.93
C GLU A 119 -9.17 -41.07 -17.69
N ASP A 120 -8.27 -40.08 -17.81
CA ASP A 120 -7.84 -39.26 -16.68
C ASP A 120 -8.90 -38.19 -16.35
N PHE A 121 -9.24 -38.10 -15.06
CA PHE A 121 -10.10 -37.08 -14.53
C PHE A 121 -9.42 -36.46 -13.30
N VAL A 122 -8.97 -35.20 -13.39
CA VAL A 122 -8.21 -34.52 -12.33
C VAL A 122 -9.16 -33.64 -11.54
N VAL A 123 -9.19 -33.83 -10.21
CA VAL A 123 -9.90 -33.00 -9.24
C VAL A 123 -8.86 -32.24 -8.43
N GLN A 124 -8.99 -30.93 -8.35
CA GLN A 124 -8.16 -30.10 -7.48
C GLN A 124 -9.01 -29.65 -6.30
N ASP A 125 -8.52 -29.87 -5.09
CA ASP A 125 -9.19 -29.48 -3.84
C ASP A 125 -8.22 -28.80 -2.90
N VAL A 126 -8.74 -28.05 -1.91
CA VAL A 126 -7.98 -27.37 -0.85
C VAL A 126 -8.39 -27.92 0.51
N VAL A 127 -7.44 -28.54 1.21
CA VAL A 127 -7.65 -29.04 2.56
C VAL A 127 -6.85 -28.18 3.56
N LEU A 128 -7.58 -27.46 4.41
CA LEU A 128 -6.99 -26.73 5.53
C LEU A 128 -7.00 -27.61 6.78
N ARG A 129 -5.82 -28.08 7.20
CA ARG A 129 -5.68 -28.93 8.39
C ARG A 129 -4.80 -28.23 9.44
N VAL A 130 -5.36 -27.99 10.62
CA VAL A 130 -4.61 -27.47 11.75
C VAL A 130 -3.81 -28.60 12.41
N ARG A 131 -2.53 -28.38 12.67
CA ARG A 131 -1.64 -29.30 13.36
C ARG A 131 -1.14 -28.70 14.65
N ALA A 132 -1.31 -29.38 15.77
CA ALA A 132 -0.73 -29.02 17.05
C ALA A 132 0.32 -30.09 17.47
N ILE A 133 1.52 -29.65 17.84
CA ILE A 133 2.60 -30.50 18.31
C ILE A 133 2.86 -30.17 19.77
N ARG A 134 2.82 -31.17 20.65
CA ARG A 134 3.19 -31.03 22.06
C ARG A 134 4.61 -31.52 22.26
N TYR A 135 5.56 -30.61 22.48
CA TYR A 135 6.90 -30.95 22.88
C TYR A 135 6.96 -31.17 24.40
N ARG A 136 7.23 -32.40 24.82
CA ARG A 136 7.41 -32.76 26.25
C ARG A 136 8.92 -32.71 26.53
N ARG A 137 9.36 -31.62 27.16
CA ARG A 137 10.77 -31.33 27.45
C ARG A 137 11.10 -31.94 28.83
N GLU A 138 12.17 -32.76 28.89
CA GLU A 138 12.69 -33.23 30.13
C GLU A 138 13.25 -32.08 30.97
N ARG A 139 12.98 -32.14 32.26
CA ARG A 139 13.48 -31.18 33.23
C ARG A 139 14.20 -31.93 34.35
N TRP A 140 15.47 -31.62 34.51
CA TRP A 140 16.34 -32.21 35.49
C TRP A 140 16.83 -31.17 36.51
N VAL A 141 17.06 -31.57 37.74
CA VAL A 141 17.73 -30.77 38.75
C VAL A 141 19.09 -31.40 39.01
N THR A 142 20.14 -30.63 38.78
CA THR A 142 21.54 -31.07 39.00
C THR A 142 21.86 -31.10 40.52
N PRO A 143 22.93 -31.82 40.94
CA PRO A 143 23.29 -31.89 42.35
C PRO A 143 23.59 -30.52 43.01
N ASP A 144 23.99 -29.52 42.24
CA ASP A 144 24.19 -28.14 42.64
C ASP A 144 22.90 -27.29 42.65
N GLY A 145 21.73 -27.93 42.48
CA GLY A 145 20.42 -27.28 42.53
C GLY A 145 20.00 -26.52 41.27
N ARG A 146 20.79 -26.57 40.20
CA ARG A 146 20.43 -25.93 38.93
C ARG A 146 19.38 -26.74 38.19
N THR A 147 18.46 -26.03 37.50
CA THR A 147 17.48 -26.68 36.64
C THR A 147 17.98 -26.68 35.18
N VAL A 148 18.01 -27.87 34.58
CA VAL A 148 18.31 -28.08 33.16
C VAL A 148 17.05 -28.56 32.47
N ILE A 149 16.69 -27.90 31.35
CA ILE A 149 15.50 -28.24 30.55
C ILE A 149 15.98 -28.51 29.11
N ALA A 150 15.51 -29.60 28.51
CA ALA A 150 15.83 -29.93 27.14
C ALA A 150 15.48 -28.78 26.19
N PRO A 151 16.35 -28.42 25.24
CA PRO A 151 16.06 -27.34 24.27
C PRO A 151 14.88 -27.72 23.37
N LEU A 152 14.23 -26.71 22.80
CA LEU A 152 13.27 -26.91 21.71
C LEU A 152 14.01 -27.25 20.41
N PRO A 153 13.38 -27.94 19.46
CA PRO A 153 13.96 -28.17 18.15
C PRO A 153 14.31 -26.85 17.45
N PRO A 154 15.33 -26.84 16.57
CA PRO A 154 15.67 -25.67 15.78
C PRO A 154 14.45 -25.13 15.00
N GLY A 155 14.28 -23.81 14.94
CA GLY A 155 13.17 -23.14 14.26
C GLY A 155 11.88 -23.01 15.08
N VAL A 156 11.81 -23.60 16.29
CA VAL A 156 10.66 -23.43 17.21
C VAL A 156 10.97 -22.31 18.19
N THR A 157 10.49 -21.09 17.85
CA THR A 157 10.76 -19.88 18.65
C THR A 157 9.54 -19.43 19.50
N GLY A 158 8.36 -20.04 19.28
CA GLY A 158 7.12 -19.64 19.95
C GLY A 158 6.02 -20.70 19.88
N HIS A 159 4.80 -20.29 20.23
CA HIS A 159 3.63 -21.18 20.23
C HIS A 159 2.95 -21.32 18.87
N PHE A 160 3.35 -20.53 17.87
CA PHE A 160 2.79 -20.54 16.53
C PHE A 160 3.90 -20.87 15.52
N GLY A 161 3.63 -21.86 14.69
CA GLY A 161 4.59 -22.31 13.69
C GLY A 161 4.65 -21.43 12.46
N PRO A 162 5.70 -21.63 11.61
CA PRO A 162 5.91 -20.79 10.44
C PRO A 162 4.78 -20.85 9.40
N GLU A 163 4.10 -21.99 9.25
CA GLU A 163 2.99 -22.10 8.30
C GLU A 163 1.78 -21.26 8.73
N LEU A 164 1.49 -21.19 10.04
CA LEU A 164 0.45 -20.30 10.54
C LEU A 164 0.83 -18.82 10.34
N HIS A 165 2.11 -18.49 10.53
CA HIS A 165 2.62 -17.14 10.27
C HIS A 165 2.43 -16.76 8.79
N ARG A 166 2.86 -17.62 7.86
CA ARG A 166 2.67 -17.43 6.40
C ARG A 166 1.19 -17.27 6.04
N PHE A 167 0.33 -18.13 6.61
CA PHE A 167 -1.12 -18.03 6.37
C PHE A 167 -1.68 -16.69 6.83
N VAL A 168 -1.31 -16.23 8.04
CA VAL A 168 -1.75 -14.93 8.60
C VAL A 168 -1.31 -13.78 7.72
N LEU A 169 -0.05 -13.75 7.29
CA LEU A 169 0.48 -12.72 6.39
C LEU A 169 -0.23 -12.72 5.03
N ALA A 170 -0.40 -13.89 4.42
CA ALA A 170 -1.07 -14.02 3.13
C ALA A 170 -2.55 -13.55 3.20
N GLN A 171 -3.30 -13.97 4.23
CA GLN A 171 -4.69 -13.57 4.40
C GLN A 171 -4.83 -12.07 4.67
N TYR A 172 -3.93 -11.48 5.45
CA TYR A 172 -3.98 -10.07 5.77
C TYR A 172 -3.58 -9.19 4.58
N HIS A 173 -2.42 -9.46 3.96
CA HIS A 173 -1.85 -8.61 2.91
C HIS A 173 -2.44 -8.89 1.51
N GLN A 174 -2.52 -10.16 1.10
CA GLN A 174 -3.07 -10.54 -0.22
C GLN A 174 -4.60 -10.68 -0.20
N GLY A 175 -5.12 -11.34 0.84
CA GLY A 175 -6.56 -11.57 0.99
C GLY A 175 -7.33 -10.36 1.52
N GLN A 176 -6.64 -9.31 2.01
CA GLN A 176 -7.24 -8.11 2.62
C GLN A 176 -8.23 -8.44 3.74
N VAL A 177 -8.01 -9.55 4.44
CA VAL A 177 -8.85 -10.00 5.55
C VAL A 177 -8.52 -9.17 6.79
N THR A 178 -9.52 -8.52 7.37
CA THR A 178 -9.33 -7.72 8.59
C THR A 178 -8.94 -8.59 9.79
N VAL A 179 -8.16 -8.04 10.73
CA VAL A 179 -7.72 -8.78 11.94
C VAL A 179 -8.87 -9.44 12.71
N PRO A 180 -10.03 -8.79 12.95
CA PRO A 180 -11.14 -9.45 13.61
C PRO A 180 -11.66 -10.70 12.87
N ARG A 181 -11.82 -10.60 11.53
CA ARG A 181 -12.26 -11.73 10.70
C ARG A 181 -11.23 -12.85 10.65
N LEU A 182 -9.94 -12.50 10.61
CA LEU A 182 -8.85 -13.47 10.63
C LEU A 182 -8.79 -14.24 11.95
N VAL A 183 -9.02 -13.58 13.08
CA VAL A 183 -9.13 -14.24 14.39
C VAL A 183 -10.31 -15.19 14.42
N GLU A 184 -11.47 -14.80 13.90
CA GLU A 184 -12.66 -15.64 13.84
C GLU A 184 -12.43 -16.85 12.93
N GLN A 185 -11.88 -16.65 11.74
CA GLN A 185 -11.54 -17.73 10.80
C GLN A 185 -10.59 -18.75 11.43
N LEU A 186 -9.51 -18.28 12.07
CA LEU A 186 -8.53 -19.15 12.73
C LEU A 186 -9.15 -19.95 13.86
N ARG A 187 -10.04 -19.37 14.67
CA ARG A 187 -10.75 -20.06 15.74
C ARG A 187 -11.73 -21.09 15.21
N THR A 188 -12.42 -20.78 14.14
CA THR A 188 -13.37 -21.70 13.48
C THR A 188 -12.67 -22.97 12.99
N ILE A 189 -11.45 -22.87 12.47
CA ILE A 189 -10.66 -24.05 12.06
C ILE A 189 -9.88 -24.70 13.22
N GLY A 190 -10.05 -24.24 14.47
CA GLY A 190 -9.52 -24.88 15.67
C GLY A 190 -8.19 -24.30 16.18
N VAL A 191 -7.73 -23.14 15.71
CA VAL A 191 -6.54 -22.47 16.25
C VAL A 191 -6.91 -21.62 17.45
N ALA A 192 -6.38 -21.92 18.63
CA ALA A 192 -6.55 -21.11 19.84
C ALA A 192 -5.64 -19.88 19.78
N ILE A 193 -6.16 -18.75 19.31
CA ILE A 193 -5.41 -17.50 19.12
C ILE A 193 -6.23 -16.28 19.54
N SER A 194 -5.55 -15.28 20.12
CA SER A 194 -6.13 -14.00 20.48
C SER A 194 -5.82 -12.92 19.41
N LYS A 195 -6.61 -11.84 19.39
CA LYS A 195 -6.36 -10.67 18.52
C LYS A 195 -4.94 -10.11 18.70
N ARG A 196 -4.45 -10.02 19.96
CA ARG A 196 -3.11 -9.53 20.27
C ARG A 196 -2.02 -10.42 19.67
N GLN A 197 -2.23 -11.74 19.68
CA GLN A 197 -1.28 -12.69 19.09
C GLN A 197 -1.26 -12.59 17.56
N VAL A 198 -2.40 -12.46 16.89
CA VAL A 198 -2.47 -12.21 15.46
C VAL A 198 -1.74 -10.90 15.10
N MET A 199 -1.99 -9.82 15.85
CA MET A 199 -1.28 -8.55 15.66
C MET A 199 0.24 -8.72 15.83
N ARG A 200 0.69 -9.51 16.79
CA ARG A 200 2.12 -9.80 16.97
C ARG A 200 2.71 -10.56 15.80
N LEU A 201 2.00 -11.56 15.26
CA LEU A 201 2.44 -12.27 14.05
C LEU A 201 2.55 -11.34 12.84
N LEU A 202 1.68 -10.34 12.72
CA LEU A 202 1.73 -9.36 11.63
C LEU A 202 2.86 -8.33 11.75
N ILE A 203 3.39 -8.10 12.97
CA ILE A 203 4.36 -7.02 13.23
C ILE A 203 5.78 -7.59 13.47
N ALA A 204 5.88 -8.75 14.12
CA ALA A 204 7.18 -9.33 14.48
C ALA A 204 7.83 -10.07 13.31
N GLY A 205 9.17 -10.00 13.23
CA GLY A 205 9.95 -10.74 12.22
C GLY A 205 9.76 -10.21 10.80
N GLN A 206 9.57 -8.90 10.64
CA GLN A 206 9.42 -8.25 9.33
C GLN A 206 10.77 -7.73 8.76
N ASP A 207 11.87 -7.92 9.47
CA ASP A 207 13.17 -7.32 9.11
C ASP A 207 13.65 -7.74 7.72
N GLU A 208 13.45 -9.01 7.34
CA GLU A 208 13.80 -9.51 6.01
C GLU A 208 12.96 -8.85 4.90
N PHE A 209 11.64 -8.68 5.13
CA PHE A 209 10.76 -7.98 4.18
C PHE A 209 11.11 -6.50 4.05
N LEU A 210 11.50 -5.86 5.16
CA LEU A 210 11.95 -4.46 5.14
C LEU A 210 13.27 -4.33 4.39
N ALA A 211 14.20 -5.26 4.57
CA ALA A 211 15.45 -5.31 3.83
C ALA A 211 15.20 -5.51 2.34
N GLU A 212 14.35 -6.47 1.96
CA GLU A 212 13.96 -6.70 0.56
C GLU A 212 13.28 -5.46 -0.06
N ALA A 213 12.34 -4.82 0.66
CA ALA A 213 11.70 -3.59 0.20
C ALA A 213 12.73 -2.48 -0.03
N GLN A 214 13.76 -2.38 0.81
CA GLN A 214 14.84 -1.42 0.66
C GLN A 214 15.71 -1.72 -0.57
N GLU A 215 15.98 -3.01 -0.85
CA GLU A 215 16.68 -3.43 -2.07
C GLU A 215 15.87 -3.12 -3.33
N VAL A 216 14.55 -3.31 -3.30
CA VAL A 216 13.65 -2.91 -4.40
C VAL A 216 13.75 -1.41 -4.66
N LEU A 217 13.75 -0.58 -3.61
CA LEU A 217 13.93 0.87 -3.75
C LEU A 217 15.29 1.20 -4.38
N ARG A 218 16.38 0.60 -3.91
CA ARG A 218 17.74 0.81 -4.44
C ARG A 218 17.80 0.46 -5.93
N ALA A 219 17.38 -0.74 -6.29
CA ALA A 219 17.37 -1.19 -7.67
C ALA A 219 16.49 -0.29 -8.55
N GLY A 220 15.32 0.11 -8.04
CA GLY A 220 14.42 1.02 -8.73
C GLY A 220 15.05 2.38 -8.99
N LEU A 221 15.67 3.00 -7.97
CA LEU A 221 16.32 4.31 -8.10
C LEU A 221 17.57 4.29 -8.99
N GLN A 222 18.28 3.16 -9.07
CA GLN A 222 19.45 3.00 -9.94
C GLN A 222 19.08 2.83 -11.42
N THR A 223 17.95 2.20 -11.70
CA THR A 223 17.57 1.80 -13.06
C THR A 223 16.48 2.70 -13.68
N ALA A 224 15.76 3.45 -12.86
CA ALA A 224 14.65 4.27 -13.34
C ALA A 224 15.13 5.57 -14.01
N SER A 225 14.65 5.83 -15.21
CA SER A 225 14.81 7.13 -15.88
C SER A 225 13.89 8.21 -15.27
N TRP A 226 12.81 7.80 -14.62
CA TRP A 226 11.87 8.67 -13.91
C TRP A 226 11.15 7.93 -12.79
N ILE A 227 10.68 8.66 -11.79
CA ILE A 227 9.85 8.14 -10.71
C ILE A 227 8.62 9.03 -10.49
N THR A 228 7.52 8.43 -10.02
CA THR A 228 6.40 9.15 -9.42
C THR A 228 6.56 9.20 -7.92
N VAL A 229 6.08 10.29 -7.33
CA VAL A 229 6.03 10.48 -5.89
C VAL A 229 4.66 10.99 -5.49
N ASP A 230 4.02 10.33 -4.53
CA ASP A 230 2.76 10.75 -3.93
C ASP A 230 2.81 10.61 -2.41
N ASP A 231 2.25 11.60 -1.71
CA ASP A 231 2.23 11.64 -0.25
C ASP A 231 0.81 11.59 0.29
N THR A 232 0.52 10.55 1.03
CA THR A 232 -0.77 10.38 1.71
C THR A 232 -0.62 10.59 3.21
N GLY A 233 -1.50 11.44 3.79
CA GLY A 233 -1.54 11.63 5.24
C GLY A 233 -1.94 10.36 5.97
N ALA A 234 -1.16 9.96 6.96
CA ALA A 234 -1.41 8.80 7.80
C ALA A 234 -1.43 9.23 9.28
N ARG A 235 -2.34 8.69 10.07
CA ARG A 235 -2.40 8.98 11.51
C ARG A 235 -2.06 7.73 12.31
N HIS A 236 -1.04 7.83 13.16
CA HIS A 236 -0.60 6.75 14.02
C HIS A 236 -0.38 7.25 15.46
N LYS A 237 -0.90 6.54 16.46
CA LYS A 237 -0.78 6.89 17.89
C LYS A 237 -1.12 8.36 18.19
N ALA A 238 -2.19 8.88 17.60
CA ALA A 238 -2.64 10.27 17.70
C ALA A 238 -1.70 11.34 17.12
N THR A 239 -0.58 10.95 16.50
CA THR A 239 0.32 11.84 15.75
C THR A 239 0.03 11.75 14.26
N ASN A 240 0.26 12.87 13.55
CA ASN A 240 0.20 12.88 12.10
C ASN A 240 1.51 12.35 11.53
N GLY A 241 1.42 11.50 10.53
CA GLY A 241 2.53 11.02 9.72
C GLY A 241 2.15 11.10 8.25
N PHE A 242 3.09 10.78 7.39
CA PHE A 242 2.90 10.79 5.96
C PHE A 242 3.48 9.51 5.38
N CYS A 243 2.71 8.84 4.54
CA CYS A 243 3.18 7.71 3.75
C CYS A 243 3.51 8.22 2.37
N THR A 244 4.79 8.12 1.98
CA THR A 244 5.29 8.52 0.68
C THR A 244 5.41 7.28 -0.20
N GLN A 245 4.74 7.28 -1.34
CA GLN A 245 4.92 6.29 -2.40
C GLN A 245 6.00 6.80 -3.35
N ILE A 246 6.96 5.93 -3.70
CA ILE A 246 8.00 6.17 -4.70
C ILE A 246 7.97 5.01 -5.68
N GLY A 247 7.91 5.27 -6.99
CA GLY A 247 7.90 4.20 -7.97
C GLY A 247 7.61 4.64 -9.40
N ASN A 248 7.49 3.67 -10.29
CA ASN A 248 7.03 3.81 -11.67
C ASN A 248 6.29 2.53 -12.10
N GLU A 249 6.19 2.26 -13.40
CA GLU A 249 5.56 1.03 -13.91
C GLU A 249 6.28 -0.27 -13.52
N SER A 250 7.55 -0.21 -13.09
CA SER A 250 8.39 -1.38 -12.79
C SER A 250 8.48 -1.70 -11.30
N PHE A 251 8.35 -0.70 -10.44
CA PHE A 251 8.42 -0.89 -8.98
C PHE A 251 7.55 0.11 -8.22
N ALA A 252 7.18 -0.25 -6.99
CA ALA A 252 6.54 0.64 -6.03
C ALA A 252 7.12 0.39 -4.63
N TRP A 253 7.47 1.45 -3.96
CA TRP A 253 7.96 1.44 -2.58
C TRP A 253 7.21 2.46 -1.73
N PHE A 254 7.07 2.16 -0.45
CA PHE A 254 6.33 3.00 0.49
C PHE A 254 7.18 3.26 1.74
N GLY A 255 7.36 4.52 2.07
CA GLY A 255 8.03 4.96 3.29
C GLY A 255 7.14 5.84 4.14
N THR A 256 7.39 5.85 5.45
CA THR A 256 6.63 6.69 6.39
C THR A 256 7.54 7.72 7.03
N THR A 257 7.10 8.97 7.05
CA THR A 257 7.80 10.11 7.67
C THR A 257 6.88 10.87 8.61
N ASN A 258 7.48 11.66 9.51
CA ASN A 258 6.71 12.47 10.47
C ASN A 258 6.24 13.81 9.89
N SER A 259 6.80 14.24 8.76
CA SER A 259 6.41 15.50 8.10
C SER A 259 6.66 15.45 6.60
N LYS A 260 5.93 16.24 5.85
CA LYS A 260 6.14 16.50 4.41
C LYS A 260 7.25 17.53 4.20
N SER A 261 8.44 17.29 4.73
CA SER A 261 9.58 18.16 4.48
C SER A 261 10.43 17.63 3.34
N ARG A 262 11.08 18.53 2.62
CA ARG A 262 12.04 18.18 1.57
C ARG A 262 13.20 17.35 2.11
N LEU A 263 13.68 17.65 3.32
CA LEU A 263 14.71 16.86 3.99
C LEU A 263 14.29 15.39 4.18
N ASN A 264 13.04 15.16 4.62
CA ASN A 264 12.52 13.81 4.79
C ASN A 264 12.39 13.08 3.43
N PHE A 265 11.93 13.79 2.40
CA PHE A 265 11.84 13.24 1.06
C PHE A 265 13.22 12.84 0.50
N LEU A 266 14.22 13.72 0.59
CA LEU A 266 15.58 13.41 0.17
C LEU A 266 16.19 12.27 1.00
N ALA A 267 15.86 12.21 2.31
CA ALA A 267 16.29 11.09 3.16
C ALA A 267 15.70 9.75 2.71
N LEU A 268 14.47 9.72 2.21
CA LEU A 268 13.88 8.51 1.62
C LEU A 268 14.59 8.10 0.33
N LEU A 269 14.91 9.07 -0.54
CA LEU A 269 15.62 8.82 -1.80
C LEU A 269 17.05 8.29 -1.61
N ARG A 270 17.65 8.45 -0.44
CA ARG A 270 18.93 7.80 -0.12
C ARG A 270 18.83 6.28 0.05
N ALA A 271 17.64 5.72 0.02
CA ALA A 271 17.41 4.28 0.06
C ALA A 271 18.15 3.54 1.19
N GLY A 272 18.11 4.12 2.41
CA GLY A 272 18.71 3.56 3.61
C GLY A 272 20.18 3.94 3.85
N HIS A 273 20.83 4.67 2.95
CA HIS A 273 22.15 5.25 3.22
C HIS A 273 22.05 6.40 4.22
N THR A 274 23.06 6.58 5.06
CA THR A 274 23.07 7.59 6.13
C THR A 274 24.03 8.75 5.88
N ASP A 275 24.89 8.62 4.87
CA ASP A 275 25.96 9.54 4.53
C ASP A 275 25.47 10.86 3.94
N TYR A 276 26.31 11.89 4.09
CA TYR A 276 26.14 13.22 3.51
C TYR A 276 27.38 13.50 2.64
N VAL A 277 27.18 13.97 1.40
CA VAL A 277 28.28 14.09 0.43
C VAL A 277 28.30 15.48 -0.18
N ILE A 278 29.45 16.13 -0.19
CA ILE A 278 29.70 17.40 -0.90
C ILE A 278 30.43 17.06 -2.21
N ASN A 279 29.68 16.95 -3.30
CA ASN A 279 30.17 16.78 -4.66
C ASN A 279 29.59 17.89 -5.57
N ASP A 280 29.90 17.83 -6.86
CA ASP A 280 29.43 18.84 -7.81
C ASP A 280 27.89 18.91 -7.89
N ALA A 281 27.20 17.77 -7.73
CA ALA A 281 25.75 17.72 -7.69
C ALA A 281 25.21 18.44 -6.46
N ALA A 282 25.83 18.25 -5.28
CA ALA A 282 25.48 18.96 -4.06
C ALA A 282 25.66 20.47 -4.19
N LEU A 283 26.79 20.90 -4.73
CA LEU A 283 27.11 22.33 -4.91
C LEU A 283 26.18 22.98 -5.96
N SER A 284 25.85 22.28 -7.03
CA SER A 284 24.89 22.73 -8.03
C SER A 284 23.50 22.90 -7.42
N TYR A 285 23.04 21.93 -6.66
CA TYR A 285 21.78 22.01 -5.91
C TYR A 285 21.73 23.21 -4.99
N MET A 286 22.81 23.46 -4.23
CA MET A 286 22.89 24.60 -3.30
C MET A 286 22.78 25.94 -4.02
N ARG A 287 23.43 26.09 -5.19
CA ARG A 287 23.33 27.31 -6.06
C ARG A 287 21.91 27.51 -6.56
N GLU A 288 21.30 26.49 -7.09
CA GLU A 288 19.92 26.52 -7.59
C GLU A 288 18.93 26.93 -6.49
N ARG A 289 19.22 26.54 -5.23
CA ARG A 289 18.44 26.91 -4.05
C ARG A 289 18.82 28.27 -3.47
N ALA A 290 19.61 29.06 -4.19
CA ALA A 290 20.05 30.40 -3.82
C ALA A 290 20.81 30.44 -2.46
N LEU A 291 21.59 29.40 -2.12
CA LEU A 291 22.55 29.48 -1.04
C LEU A 291 23.65 30.46 -1.45
N SER A 292 24.09 31.33 -0.52
CA SER A 292 25.08 32.35 -0.82
C SER A 292 26.42 31.73 -1.22
N GLU A 293 27.10 32.29 -2.24
CA GLU A 293 28.38 31.77 -2.75
C GLU A 293 29.49 31.71 -1.67
N PRO A 294 29.59 32.64 -0.67
CA PRO A 294 30.58 32.50 0.42
C PRO A 294 30.38 31.24 1.27
N VAL A 295 29.11 30.79 1.46
CA VAL A 295 28.81 29.54 2.19
C VAL A 295 29.16 28.35 1.33
N ILE A 296 28.78 28.36 0.03
CA ILE A 296 29.13 27.31 -0.92
C ILE A 296 30.67 27.17 -1.01
N ALA A 297 31.39 28.25 -1.11
CA ALA A 297 32.85 28.24 -1.18
C ALA A 297 33.50 27.63 0.09
N ARG A 298 32.95 27.90 1.29
CA ARG A 298 33.43 27.27 2.53
C ARG A 298 33.22 25.76 2.50
N LEU A 299 32.07 25.31 2.08
CA LEU A 299 31.76 23.88 1.94
C LEU A 299 32.63 23.21 0.86
N ALA A 300 32.85 23.90 -0.26
CA ALA A 300 33.67 23.41 -1.35
C ALA A 300 35.18 23.39 -1.03
N ALA A 301 35.68 24.31 -0.20
CA ALA A 301 37.09 24.38 0.17
C ALA A 301 37.55 23.37 1.22
N HIS A 302 36.61 22.79 1.98
CA HIS A 302 36.95 21.83 3.03
C HIS A 302 37.48 20.53 2.45
N THR A 303 38.41 19.86 3.12
CA THR A 303 39.04 18.60 2.68
C THR A 303 38.09 17.43 2.74
N ASP A 304 37.29 17.35 3.81
CA ASP A 304 36.34 16.28 4.01
C ASP A 304 35.07 16.55 3.20
N LYS A 305 34.74 15.60 2.35
CA LYS A 305 33.58 15.64 1.44
C LYS A 305 32.51 14.64 1.75
N GLN A 306 32.79 13.69 2.64
CA GLN A 306 31.88 12.62 3.02
C GLN A 306 31.74 12.56 4.54
N PHE A 307 30.52 12.49 5.01
CA PHE A 307 30.16 12.45 6.43
C PHE A 307 29.26 11.23 6.63
N ALA A 308 29.61 10.37 7.57
CA ALA A 308 28.98 9.06 7.74
C ALA A 308 27.50 9.14 8.17
N ASP A 309 27.16 10.19 8.93
CA ASP A 309 25.82 10.35 9.49
C ASP A 309 25.47 11.82 9.75
N LEU A 310 24.26 12.05 10.26
CA LEU A 310 23.75 13.38 10.58
C LEU A 310 24.62 14.09 11.66
N ALA A 311 25.14 13.35 12.64
CA ALA A 311 25.92 13.95 13.72
C ALA A 311 27.25 14.50 13.19
N ALA A 312 27.95 13.72 12.36
CA ALA A 312 29.17 14.18 11.69
C ALA A 312 28.90 15.38 10.76
N TRP A 313 27.80 15.35 10.04
CA TRP A 313 27.37 16.46 9.18
C TRP A 313 27.08 17.74 9.99
N GLN A 314 26.32 17.63 11.09
CA GLN A 314 26.02 18.78 11.96
C GLN A 314 27.28 19.39 12.58
N ALA A 315 28.20 18.57 13.10
CA ALA A 315 29.48 19.03 13.63
C ALA A 315 30.28 19.79 12.58
N HIS A 316 30.26 19.31 11.31
CA HIS A 316 30.92 20.04 10.23
C HIS A 316 30.27 21.41 9.94
N LEU A 317 28.93 21.49 9.92
CA LEU A 317 28.26 22.80 9.76
C LEU A 317 28.52 23.76 10.90
N GLU A 318 28.64 23.26 12.13
CA GLU A 318 29.04 24.04 13.31
C GLU A 318 30.47 24.58 13.18
N GLN A 319 31.41 23.71 12.79
CA GLN A 319 32.83 24.10 12.57
C GLN A 319 32.97 25.21 11.53
N LEU A 320 32.11 25.17 10.47
CA LEU A 320 32.09 26.20 9.44
C LEU A 320 31.31 27.48 9.86
N GLY A 321 30.69 27.49 11.05
CA GLY A 321 29.85 28.59 11.51
C GLY A 321 28.56 28.80 10.72
N ILE A 322 28.11 27.80 9.96
CA ILE A 322 26.89 27.87 9.13
C ILE A 322 25.63 27.81 9.98
N THR A 323 25.68 27.09 11.10
CA THR A 323 24.56 26.96 12.05
C THR A 323 24.17 28.29 12.72
N GLN A 324 25.07 29.24 12.77
CA GLN A 324 24.86 30.57 13.40
C GLN A 324 24.26 31.60 12.43
N LEU A 325 24.15 31.27 11.14
CA LEU A 325 23.63 32.17 10.11
C LEU A 325 22.10 32.22 10.15
N THR A 326 21.55 33.38 10.51
CA THR A 326 20.08 33.62 10.58
C THR A 326 19.57 34.41 9.37
N VAL A 327 19.90 33.95 8.15
CA VAL A 327 19.51 34.62 6.92
C VAL A 327 18.47 33.76 6.17
N THR A 328 17.72 34.39 5.28
CA THR A 328 16.74 33.73 4.43
C THR A 328 17.24 33.72 2.98
N PRO A 329 17.23 32.59 2.29
CA PRO A 329 16.78 31.26 2.73
C PRO A 329 17.75 30.61 3.75
N ASN A 330 17.24 29.69 4.59
CA ASN A 330 17.99 29.08 5.69
C ASN A 330 19.22 28.29 5.18
N PRO A 331 20.48 28.75 5.49
CA PRO A 331 21.68 28.15 4.92
C PRO A 331 21.91 26.71 5.39
N MET A 332 21.63 26.39 6.65
CA MET A 332 21.79 25.06 7.23
C MET A 332 20.86 24.06 6.53
N GLN A 333 19.61 24.45 6.28
CA GLN A 333 18.65 23.59 5.59
C GLN A 333 19.09 23.31 4.17
N ILE A 334 19.47 24.34 3.39
CA ILE A 334 19.85 24.17 1.97
C ILE A 334 21.17 23.40 1.86
N ALA A 335 22.15 23.64 2.75
CA ALA A 335 23.39 22.87 2.76
C ALA A 335 23.12 21.39 3.04
N THR A 336 22.20 21.09 3.97
CA THR A 336 21.80 19.71 4.29
C THR A 336 21.03 19.06 3.12
N GLU A 337 20.08 19.77 2.51
CA GLU A 337 19.40 19.28 1.30
C GLU A 337 20.40 18.97 0.17
N GLY A 338 21.38 19.86 -0.06
CA GLY A 338 22.42 19.66 -1.05
C GLY A 338 23.32 18.48 -0.76
N ALA A 339 23.75 18.28 0.49
CA ALA A 339 24.57 17.14 0.87
C ALA A 339 23.81 15.79 0.78
N LEU A 340 22.50 15.78 1.05
CA LEU A 340 21.63 14.64 0.79
C LEU A 340 21.53 14.33 -0.70
N TRP A 341 21.36 15.36 -1.53
CA TRP A 341 21.35 15.21 -2.99
C TRP A 341 22.69 14.70 -3.51
N GLY A 342 23.79 15.20 -2.97
CA GLY A 342 25.13 14.70 -3.27
C GLY A 342 25.31 13.21 -2.94
N SER A 343 24.77 12.74 -1.83
CA SER A 343 24.76 11.32 -1.46
C SER A 343 23.91 10.51 -2.46
N ILE A 344 22.69 10.95 -2.78
CA ILE A 344 21.80 10.30 -3.75
C ILE A 344 22.52 10.09 -5.10
N GLN A 345 23.12 11.15 -5.64
CA GLN A 345 23.85 11.08 -6.91
C GLN A 345 25.16 10.28 -6.80
N GLY A 346 25.84 10.36 -5.65
CA GLY A 346 27.06 9.59 -5.35
C GLY A 346 26.82 8.07 -5.34
N HIS A 347 25.64 7.64 -4.94
CA HIS A 347 25.21 6.23 -4.99
C HIS A 347 24.63 5.81 -6.36
N GLY A 348 24.63 6.71 -7.35
CA GLY A 348 24.12 6.44 -8.69
C GLY A 348 22.60 6.36 -8.77
N PHE A 349 21.88 6.96 -7.82
CA PHE A 349 20.43 6.99 -7.82
C PHE A 349 19.91 8.15 -8.69
N LEU A 350 18.83 7.90 -9.43
CA LEU A 350 18.18 8.86 -10.32
C LEU A 350 19.16 9.53 -11.28
N PRO A 351 19.87 8.80 -12.13
CA PRO A 351 20.89 9.37 -13.02
C PRO A 351 20.33 10.45 -13.96
N GLU A 352 19.07 10.34 -14.35
CA GLU A 352 18.38 11.35 -15.18
C GLU A 352 17.63 12.41 -14.35
N GLY A 353 17.45 12.17 -13.05
CA GLY A 353 16.87 13.11 -12.09
C GLY A 353 15.41 13.49 -12.32
N VAL A 354 14.63 12.70 -13.08
CA VAL A 354 13.23 13.03 -13.37
C VAL A 354 12.30 12.53 -12.27
N ILE A 355 11.66 13.46 -11.57
CA ILE A 355 10.66 13.19 -10.54
C ILE A 355 9.32 13.82 -10.96
N VAL A 356 8.26 13.01 -10.97
CA VAL A 356 6.89 13.42 -11.29
C VAL A 356 6.07 13.42 -9.99
N SER A 357 5.52 14.55 -9.61
CA SER A 357 4.67 14.69 -8.43
C SER A 357 3.45 15.56 -8.71
N ASP A 358 2.52 15.61 -7.78
CA ASP A 358 1.27 16.38 -7.83
C ASP A 358 1.41 17.88 -7.46
N ASP A 359 2.57 18.51 -7.69
CA ASP A 359 2.91 19.88 -7.28
C ASP A 359 3.13 20.09 -5.76
N ALA A 360 3.33 19.07 -4.98
CA ALA A 360 3.75 19.23 -3.60
C ALA A 360 5.14 19.92 -3.58
N GLY A 361 5.23 21.12 -3.02
CA GLY A 361 6.43 21.98 -3.06
C GLY A 361 7.74 21.39 -2.51
N GLN A 362 7.66 20.17 -1.94
CA GLN A 362 8.80 19.39 -1.46
C GLN A 362 9.59 18.70 -2.58
N SER A 363 8.98 18.46 -3.76
CA SER A 363 9.60 17.77 -4.89
C SER A 363 10.27 18.72 -5.91
N LEU A 364 10.15 20.05 -5.72
CA LEU A 364 10.72 21.04 -6.63
C LEU A 364 12.20 21.29 -6.32
N SER A 365 13.08 20.71 -7.13
CA SER A 365 14.43 21.19 -7.37
C SER A 365 14.61 21.46 -8.87
N ALA A 366 15.41 22.46 -9.24
CA ALA A 366 15.47 22.98 -10.61
C ALA A 366 16.04 22.00 -11.65
N ASN A 367 16.78 20.98 -11.23
CA ASN A 367 17.20 19.84 -12.07
C ASN A 367 16.19 18.68 -12.12
N MET A 368 15.19 18.69 -11.23
CA MET A 368 14.06 17.79 -11.34
C MET A 368 13.09 18.42 -12.35
N ARG A 369 13.10 17.95 -13.59
CA ARG A 369 12.09 18.33 -14.56
C ARG A 369 10.73 17.89 -14.03
N CYS A 370 10.01 18.80 -13.37
CA CYS A 370 8.59 18.63 -13.18
C CYS A 370 8.01 18.50 -14.58
N ALA A 371 7.50 17.32 -14.93
CA ALA A 371 6.58 17.21 -16.04
C ALA A 371 5.43 18.16 -15.69
N GLY A 372 5.43 19.31 -16.35
CA GLY A 372 4.51 20.40 -16.06
C GLY A 372 3.11 19.84 -15.96
N SER A 373 2.30 20.40 -15.06
CA SER A 373 0.91 20.08 -14.82
C SER A 373 0.28 19.48 -16.08
N MET A 374 0.02 18.19 -16.09
CA MET A 374 -0.83 17.58 -17.10
C MET A 374 -2.20 18.23 -16.92
N ARG A 375 -2.45 19.29 -17.71
CA ARG A 375 -3.81 19.78 -17.89
C ARG A 375 -4.65 18.56 -18.25
N ARG A 376 -5.68 18.31 -17.47
CA ARG A 376 -6.72 17.31 -17.76
C ARG A 376 -7.17 17.50 -19.22
N GLY A 377 -6.71 16.66 -20.11
CA GLY A 377 -7.11 16.69 -21.51
C GLY A 377 -6.29 15.70 -22.34
N SER A 378 -6.96 14.62 -22.74
CA SER A 378 -6.57 13.60 -23.71
C SER A 378 -5.57 12.54 -23.26
N TYR A 379 -6.10 11.43 -22.74
CA TYR A 379 -5.49 10.12 -22.94
C TYR A 379 -5.61 9.75 -24.42
N THR A 380 -4.58 10.02 -25.21
CA THR A 380 -4.35 9.28 -26.43
C THR A 380 -3.72 7.96 -26.04
N SER A 381 -4.42 6.87 -26.32
CA SER A 381 -3.97 5.50 -26.18
C SER A 381 -2.66 5.32 -26.95
N LEU A 382 -1.54 5.15 -26.22
CA LEU A 382 -0.34 4.59 -26.78
C LEU A 382 -0.60 3.08 -26.98
N THR A 383 -0.88 2.70 -28.21
CA THR A 383 -0.86 1.31 -28.65
C THR A 383 0.55 0.76 -28.50
N PRO A 384 0.75 -0.42 -27.87
CA PRO A 384 2.08 -1.02 -27.80
C PRO A 384 2.53 -1.47 -29.18
N SER A 385 3.72 -1.04 -29.58
CA SER A 385 4.42 -1.56 -30.74
C SER A 385 4.74 -3.05 -30.57
N PRO A 386 4.77 -3.86 -31.65
CA PRO A 386 4.91 -5.30 -31.53
C PRO A 386 6.32 -5.69 -31.06
N THR A 387 6.33 -6.54 -30.03
CA THR A 387 7.49 -7.19 -29.44
C THR A 387 8.32 -7.94 -30.47
N THR A 388 9.57 -7.53 -30.60
CA THR A 388 10.64 -8.38 -31.17
C THR A 388 10.94 -9.52 -30.18
N SER A 389 10.67 -10.73 -30.63
CA SER A 389 10.98 -11.97 -29.93
C SER A 389 12.48 -12.17 -29.76
N VAL A 390 12.96 -12.20 -28.51
CA VAL A 390 14.29 -12.68 -28.15
C VAL A 390 14.15 -14.18 -27.84
N PRO A 391 15.01 -15.07 -28.43
CA PRO A 391 14.96 -16.50 -28.14
C PRO A 391 15.52 -16.82 -26.74
N PRO A 392 15.01 -17.86 -26.07
CA PRO A 392 15.49 -18.26 -24.76
C PRO A 392 16.88 -18.90 -24.85
N SER A 393 17.88 -18.27 -24.25
CA SER A 393 19.16 -18.92 -23.98
C SER A 393 19.06 -19.81 -22.76
N SER A 394 19.36 -21.08 -22.99
CA SER A 394 19.60 -22.15 -22.02
C SER A 394 20.59 -21.76 -20.92
N LEU A 395 20.17 -21.89 -19.67
CA LEU A 395 21.07 -22.13 -18.54
C LEU A 395 20.40 -23.15 -17.61
N CYS A 396 20.72 -24.40 -17.88
CA CYS A 396 20.54 -25.51 -16.97
C CYS A 396 21.89 -25.81 -16.30
N ALA A 397 21.85 -26.35 -15.10
CA ALA A 397 22.89 -27.05 -14.34
C ALA A 397 23.84 -26.21 -13.46
N ARG A 398 23.57 -26.09 -12.16
CA ARG A 398 24.06 -26.99 -11.11
C ARG A 398 23.34 -26.75 -9.80
#